data_ef5b1c00dfaff5633161eba29c39110c
#
_entry.id   ef5b1c00dfaff5633161eba29c39110c
#
_cell.length_a   1.000
_cell.length_b   1.000
_cell.length_c   1.000
_cell.angle_alpha   90.00
_cell.angle_beta   90.00
_cell.angle_gamma   90.00
#
_symmetry.space_group_name_H-M   'P 1'
#
loop_
_entity.id
_entity.type
_entity.pdbx_description
1 polymer ?
#
loop_
_entity_poly.entity_id
_entity_poly.type
_entity_poly.pdbx_seq_one_letter_code
_entity_poly.pdbx_strand_id
1 'polypeptide(L)'
;MCIRDRIKDCKALILPGVGSFDPAINNLSKTELIIDIKNWIKSGKSFLGICLGLQLLFESSDEGSTNGLGIVKGHIKKIPELSDQRIPHVGWCELIPTSTNSLLKEDELNNWVYFVHSYHAVPSNTNLITANVSYGSKKLTAMIERDNLLACQFHPEKSGKTGEKLLRRWVKSIQ
;
A
#
# COMPACT_ATOMS: atom_id res chain seq x y z
N MET A 1 24.72 10.29 -12.04
CA MET A 1 24.18 8.93 -11.86
C MET A 1 22.69 9.06 -11.62
N CYS A 2 21.87 8.60 -12.57
CA CYS A 2 20.41 8.74 -12.52
C CYS A 2 19.80 7.69 -11.57
N ILE A 3 18.63 7.97 -10.97
CA ILE A 3 17.88 7.01 -10.13
C ILE A 3 17.61 5.71 -10.93
N ARG A 4 17.33 5.80 -12.23
CA ARG A 4 17.08 4.65 -13.12
C ARG A 4 18.27 3.69 -13.19
N ASP A 5 19.50 4.20 -13.15
CA ASP A 5 20.69 3.35 -13.20
C ASP A 5 20.83 2.50 -11.94
N ARG A 6 20.40 3.05 -10.78
CA ARG A 6 20.46 2.36 -9.49
C ARG A 6 19.38 1.31 -9.31
N ILE A 7 18.19 1.48 -9.90
CA ILE A 7 17.09 0.51 -9.78
C ILE A 7 17.53 -0.88 -10.24
N LYS A 8 18.34 -0.97 -11.30
CA LYS A 8 18.78 -2.26 -11.86
C LYS A 8 19.57 -3.11 -10.87
N ASP A 9 20.36 -2.47 -10.01
CA ASP A 9 21.27 -3.12 -9.06
C ASP A 9 20.62 -3.38 -7.68
N CYS A 10 19.39 -2.90 -7.47
CA CYS A 10 18.68 -3.10 -6.22
C CYS A 10 18.10 -4.51 -6.11
N LYS A 11 17.98 -5.02 -4.88
CA LYS A 11 17.29 -6.29 -4.58
C LYS A 11 15.80 -6.09 -4.31
N ALA A 12 15.41 -4.92 -3.86
CA ALA A 12 14.03 -4.57 -3.55
C ALA A 12 13.74 -3.11 -3.87
N LEU A 13 12.47 -2.78 -4.13
CA LEU A 13 12.01 -1.43 -4.40
C LEU A 13 10.91 -1.04 -3.42
N ILE A 14 11.03 0.14 -2.84
CA ILE A 14 10.00 0.73 -1.98
C ILE A 14 9.44 1.97 -2.68
N LEU A 15 8.12 2.05 -2.81
CA LEU A 15 7.39 3.24 -3.25
C LEU A 15 6.64 3.83 -2.06
N PRO A 16 7.27 4.71 -1.27
CA PRO A 16 6.56 5.47 -0.25
C PRO A 16 5.84 6.64 -0.92
N GLY A 17 4.84 7.21 -0.25
CA GLY A 17 4.25 8.45 -0.74
C GLY A 17 3.33 9.09 0.28
N VAL A 18 3.31 10.43 0.23
CA VAL A 18 2.37 11.31 0.93
C VAL A 18 1.85 12.35 -0.06
N GLY A 19 0.68 12.93 0.23
CA GLY A 19 0.05 13.92 -0.67
C GLY A 19 -1.02 13.28 -1.55
N SER A 20 -1.22 13.83 -2.76
CA SER A 20 -2.36 13.52 -3.63
C SER A 20 -2.00 12.65 -4.81
N PHE A 21 -2.98 11.91 -5.33
CA PHE A 21 -2.82 10.90 -6.38
C PHE A 21 -2.26 11.46 -7.70
N ASP A 22 -2.94 12.46 -8.29
CA ASP A 22 -2.55 13.02 -9.60
C ASP A 22 -1.15 13.64 -9.60
N PRO A 23 -0.75 14.48 -8.62
CA PRO A 23 0.61 15.00 -8.56
C PRO A 23 1.67 13.91 -8.46
N ALA A 24 1.39 12.82 -7.71
CA ALA A 24 2.34 11.73 -7.56
C ALA A 24 2.52 10.95 -8.88
N ILE A 25 1.43 10.60 -9.58
CA ILE A 25 1.51 9.96 -10.90
C ILE A 25 2.24 10.86 -11.91
N ASN A 26 1.94 12.15 -11.93
CA ASN A 26 2.59 13.10 -12.82
C ASN A 26 4.10 13.21 -12.55
N ASN A 27 4.52 13.17 -11.29
CA ASN A 27 5.94 13.15 -10.93
C ASN A 27 6.63 11.86 -11.36
N LEU A 28 6.01 10.69 -11.16
CA LEU A 28 6.52 9.41 -11.66
C LEU A 28 6.63 9.40 -13.19
N SER A 29 5.66 10.00 -13.89
CA SER A 29 5.68 10.13 -15.35
C SER A 29 6.83 11.00 -15.81
N LYS A 30 7.02 12.17 -15.21
CA LYS A 30 8.13 13.11 -15.54
C LYS A 30 9.51 12.48 -15.34
N THR A 31 9.65 11.60 -14.37
CA THR A 31 10.90 10.88 -14.09
C THR A 31 11.04 9.59 -14.91
N GLU A 32 10.03 9.25 -15.74
CA GLU A 32 9.97 8.03 -16.55
C GLU A 32 10.04 6.71 -15.73
N LEU A 33 9.78 6.77 -14.41
CA LEU A 33 9.88 5.62 -13.51
C LEU A 33 8.70 4.65 -13.63
N ILE A 34 7.60 5.06 -14.25
CA ILE A 34 6.39 4.21 -14.37
C ILE A 34 6.71 2.88 -15.05
N ILE A 35 7.44 2.92 -16.16
CA ILE A 35 7.81 1.71 -16.92
C ILE A 35 8.76 0.85 -16.12
N ASP A 36 9.74 1.46 -15.45
CA ASP A 36 10.72 0.76 -14.65
C ASP A 36 10.06 0.04 -13.46
N ILE A 37 9.12 0.69 -12.76
CA ILE A 37 8.35 0.10 -11.65
C ILE A 37 7.50 -1.07 -12.15
N LYS A 38 6.79 -0.92 -13.28
CA LYS A 38 5.98 -2.00 -13.86
C LYS A 38 6.83 -3.21 -14.23
N ASN A 39 7.96 -2.98 -14.89
CA ASN A 39 8.90 -4.04 -15.27
C ASN A 39 9.52 -4.72 -14.04
N TRP A 40 9.84 -3.93 -13.00
CA TRP A 40 10.35 -4.44 -11.73
C TRP A 40 9.40 -5.45 -11.09
N ILE A 41 8.14 -5.06 -10.91
CA ILE A 41 7.13 -5.93 -10.30
C ILE A 41 6.89 -7.16 -11.17
N LYS A 42 6.79 -6.98 -12.50
CA LYS A 42 6.61 -8.08 -13.45
C LYS A 42 7.79 -9.08 -13.45
N SER A 43 9.00 -8.63 -13.15
CA SER A 43 10.18 -9.50 -13.07
C SER A 43 10.25 -10.36 -11.81
N GLY A 44 9.27 -10.26 -10.90
CA GLY A 44 9.24 -11.04 -9.66
C GLY A 44 10.10 -10.47 -8.53
N LYS A 45 10.72 -9.30 -8.71
CA LYS A 45 11.54 -8.65 -7.68
C LYS A 45 10.66 -8.02 -6.60
N SER A 46 11.12 -8.09 -5.35
CA SER A 46 10.38 -7.61 -4.18
C SER A 46 10.02 -6.12 -4.26
N PHE A 47 8.73 -5.82 -4.01
CA PHE A 47 8.19 -4.47 -4.06
C PHE A 47 7.32 -4.19 -2.83
N LEU A 48 7.50 -2.99 -2.24
CA LEU A 48 6.68 -2.49 -1.12
C LEU A 48 6.06 -1.14 -1.47
N GLY A 49 4.73 -1.05 -1.47
CA GLY A 49 3.97 0.21 -1.57
C GLY A 49 3.52 0.69 -0.19
N ILE A 50 3.77 1.96 0.16
CA ILE A 50 3.38 2.52 1.47
C ILE A 50 2.45 3.72 1.26
N CYS A 51 1.28 3.68 1.89
CA CYS A 51 0.27 4.74 1.90
C CYS A 51 -0.13 5.15 0.47
N LEU A 52 0.23 6.35 0.00
CA LEU A 52 0.01 6.75 -1.38
C LEU A 52 0.65 5.77 -2.37
N GLY A 53 1.81 5.18 -2.03
CA GLY A 53 2.45 4.16 -2.86
C GLY A 53 1.61 2.91 -3.08
N LEU A 54 0.79 2.49 -2.11
CA LEU A 54 -0.24 1.47 -2.32
C LEU A 54 -1.29 1.96 -3.32
N GLN A 55 -1.79 3.19 -3.13
CA GLN A 55 -2.87 3.73 -3.94
C GLN A 55 -2.46 3.86 -5.42
N LEU A 56 -1.24 4.29 -5.70
CA LEU A 56 -0.71 4.44 -7.06
C LEU A 56 -0.66 3.12 -7.85
N LEU A 57 -0.68 1.96 -7.20
CA LEU A 57 -0.69 0.65 -7.86
C LEU A 57 -2.00 0.36 -8.62
N PHE A 58 -3.09 1.02 -8.25
CA PHE A 58 -4.42 0.80 -8.81
C PHE A 58 -4.62 1.49 -10.17
N GLU A 59 -5.77 1.22 -10.81
CA GLU A 59 -6.09 1.74 -12.14
C GLU A 59 -6.51 3.21 -12.09
N SER A 60 -7.22 3.63 -11.05
CA SER A 60 -7.81 4.97 -10.93
C SER A 60 -8.14 5.32 -9.48
N SER A 61 -8.48 6.59 -9.22
CA SER A 61 -8.79 7.12 -7.90
C SER A 61 -9.91 8.16 -7.96
N ASP A 62 -10.78 8.18 -6.94
CA ASP A 62 -11.76 9.25 -6.72
C ASP A 62 -11.07 10.60 -6.38
N GLU A 63 -9.78 10.60 -6.01
CA GLU A 63 -9.03 11.81 -5.67
C GLU A 63 -8.65 12.63 -6.90
N GLY A 64 -8.58 11.98 -8.07
CA GLY A 64 -8.10 12.62 -9.28
C GLY A 64 -8.69 12.04 -10.56
N SER A 65 -8.16 12.50 -11.69
CA SER A 65 -8.58 12.08 -13.03
C SER A 65 -7.52 11.29 -13.79
N THR A 66 -6.30 11.24 -13.24
CA THR A 66 -5.17 10.56 -13.86
C THR A 66 -5.25 9.05 -13.63
N ASN A 67 -4.90 8.25 -14.62
CA ASN A 67 -4.78 6.81 -14.46
C ASN A 67 -3.57 6.48 -13.57
N GLY A 68 -3.75 5.52 -12.66
CA GLY A 68 -2.66 4.99 -11.84
C GLY A 68 -1.75 4.03 -12.61
N LEU A 69 -0.93 3.29 -11.89
CA LEU A 69 0.00 2.33 -12.49
C LEU A 69 -0.73 1.12 -13.11
N GLY A 70 -1.96 0.79 -12.69
CA GLY A 70 -2.74 -0.32 -13.22
C GLY A 70 -2.08 -1.70 -12.99
N ILE A 71 -1.27 -1.83 -11.94
CA ILE A 71 -0.62 -3.08 -11.54
C ILE A 71 -1.61 -3.98 -10.78
N VAL A 72 -2.46 -3.35 -9.98
CA VAL A 72 -3.57 -3.98 -9.26
C VAL A 72 -4.87 -3.50 -9.87
N LYS A 73 -5.72 -4.44 -10.32
CA LYS A 73 -7.05 -4.11 -10.82
C LYS A 73 -7.95 -3.64 -9.68
N GLY A 74 -8.67 -2.57 -9.92
CA GLY A 74 -9.57 -1.96 -8.95
C GLY A 74 -9.39 -0.45 -8.87
N HIS A 75 -9.96 0.14 -7.85
CA HIS A 75 -10.11 1.58 -7.73
C HIS A 75 -9.77 2.07 -6.32
N ILE A 76 -9.26 3.27 -6.21
CA ILE A 76 -9.08 3.98 -4.94
C ILE A 76 -10.31 4.84 -4.71
N LYS A 77 -11.10 4.52 -3.67
CA LYS A 77 -12.32 5.23 -3.32
C LYS A 77 -12.12 6.19 -2.16
N LYS A 78 -12.87 7.29 -2.17
CA LYS A 78 -13.01 8.14 -0.98
C LYS A 78 -13.60 7.30 0.15
N ILE A 79 -13.06 7.45 1.35
CA ILE A 79 -13.61 6.82 2.56
C ILE A 79 -15.06 7.30 2.75
N PRO A 80 -16.01 6.39 3.01
CA PRO A 80 -17.41 6.77 3.16
C PRO A 80 -17.60 7.68 4.38
N GLU A 81 -18.42 8.70 4.23
CA GLU A 81 -18.82 9.56 5.34
C GLU A 81 -19.76 8.80 6.27
N LEU A 82 -19.39 8.69 7.54
CA LEU A 82 -20.18 8.07 8.60
C LEU A 82 -20.35 9.10 9.72
N SER A 83 -21.51 9.10 10.37
CA SER A 83 -21.85 10.10 11.42
C SER A 83 -20.93 10.04 12.65
N ASP A 84 -20.33 8.88 12.88
CA ASP A 84 -19.48 8.59 14.05
C ASP A 84 -17.98 8.55 13.71
N GLN A 85 -17.60 8.84 12.45
CA GLN A 85 -16.21 8.78 11.99
C GLN A 85 -15.79 10.08 11.30
N ARG A 86 -14.50 10.41 11.42
CA ARG A 86 -13.91 11.61 10.80
C ARG A 86 -13.06 11.24 9.59
N ILE A 87 -13.17 12.06 8.53
CA ILE A 87 -12.26 12.04 7.39
C ILE A 87 -11.35 13.26 7.48
N PRO A 88 -10.02 13.08 7.37
CA PRO A 88 -9.30 11.83 7.12
C PRO A 88 -9.35 10.85 8.30
N HIS A 89 -9.25 9.54 8.00
CA HIS A 89 -9.00 8.49 8.98
C HIS A 89 -7.57 8.65 9.51
N VAL A 90 -7.45 9.12 10.74
CA VAL A 90 -6.17 9.41 11.40
C VAL A 90 -6.12 8.74 12.75
N GLY A 91 -5.07 7.99 13.00
CA GLY A 91 -4.84 7.41 14.32
C GLY A 91 -4.28 6.01 14.28
N TRP A 92 -4.15 5.45 15.48
CA TRP A 92 -3.75 4.08 15.69
C TRP A 92 -4.99 3.18 15.63
N CYS A 93 -4.94 2.16 14.79
CA CYS A 93 -6.01 1.17 14.67
C CYS A 93 -5.44 -0.22 14.56
N GLU A 94 -6.20 -1.19 15.06
CA GLU A 94 -5.83 -2.60 15.01
C GLU A 94 -6.10 -3.17 13.62
N LEU A 95 -5.13 -3.92 13.10
CA LEU A 95 -5.29 -4.67 11.87
C LEU A 95 -6.13 -5.93 12.12
N ILE A 96 -7.01 -6.22 11.18
CA ILE A 96 -7.82 -7.43 11.13
C ILE A 96 -7.27 -8.31 10.00
N PRO A 97 -6.42 -9.31 10.30
CA PRO A 97 -5.91 -10.23 9.30
C PRO A 97 -7.05 -10.96 8.57
N THR A 98 -6.86 -11.23 7.29
CA THR A 98 -7.82 -11.97 6.44
C THR A 98 -7.20 -13.22 5.83
N SER A 99 -5.89 -13.44 6.01
CA SER A 99 -5.15 -14.55 5.44
C SER A 99 -4.07 -15.04 6.40
N THR A 100 -3.99 -16.35 6.58
CA THR A 100 -2.98 -17.03 7.40
C THR A 100 -1.59 -17.07 6.72
N ASN A 101 -1.56 -16.92 5.40
CA ASN A 101 -0.31 -16.95 4.61
C ASN A 101 0.32 -15.57 4.39
N SER A 102 -0.14 -14.56 5.14
CA SER A 102 0.37 -13.20 5.07
C SER A 102 1.69 -13.02 5.83
N LEU A 103 2.45 -11.98 5.47
CA LEU A 103 3.57 -11.48 6.28
C LEU A 103 3.11 -10.96 7.64
N LEU A 104 1.83 -10.60 7.76
CA LEU A 104 1.18 -10.32 9.03
C LEU A 104 0.72 -11.65 9.66
N LYS A 105 1.21 -11.99 10.85
CA LYS A 105 0.83 -13.21 11.56
C LYS A 105 -0.40 -12.97 12.43
N GLU A 106 -1.39 -13.91 12.38
CA GLU A 106 -2.64 -13.83 13.15
C GLU A 106 -2.44 -13.95 14.66
N ASP A 107 -1.40 -14.68 15.07
CA ASP A 107 -1.08 -14.98 16.49
C ASP A 107 -0.38 -13.83 17.21
N GLU A 108 -0.14 -12.70 16.53
CA GLU A 108 0.45 -11.52 17.14
C GLU A 108 -0.64 -10.62 17.76
N LEU A 109 -0.75 -10.69 19.06
CA LEU A 109 -1.56 -9.76 19.86
C LEU A 109 -1.09 -8.31 19.61
N ASN A 110 -2.05 -7.39 19.52
CA ASN A 110 -1.78 -5.94 19.38
C ASN A 110 -1.17 -5.51 18.03
N ASN A 111 -1.78 -5.90 16.92
CA ASN A 111 -1.41 -5.46 15.57
C ASN A 111 -1.85 -4.01 15.30
N TRP A 112 -1.55 -3.09 16.21
CA TRP A 112 -1.87 -1.67 16.05
C TRP A 112 -0.87 -0.98 15.13
N VAL A 113 -1.42 -0.21 14.17
CA VAL A 113 -0.65 0.55 13.18
C VAL A 113 -1.22 1.95 12.99
N TYR A 114 -0.42 2.86 12.45
CA TYR A 114 -0.78 4.26 12.29
C TYR A 114 -1.29 4.55 10.88
N PHE A 115 -2.50 5.13 10.81
CA PHE A 115 -3.15 5.57 9.58
C PHE A 115 -3.23 7.11 9.50
N VAL A 116 -3.17 7.62 8.27
CA VAL A 116 -3.51 9.00 7.91
C VAL A 116 -3.91 9.05 6.44
N HIS A 117 -5.22 8.90 6.13
CA HIS A 117 -5.69 8.85 4.75
C HIS A 117 -7.18 9.22 4.62
N SER A 118 -7.57 9.72 3.45
CA SER A 118 -8.97 10.04 3.08
C SER A 118 -9.52 9.12 2.01
N TYR A 119 -8.66 8.30 1.39
CA TYR A 119 -9.00 7.37 0.32
C TYR A 119 -8.48 5.98 0.66
N HIS A 120 -9.15 4.94 0.19
CA HIS A 120 -8.78 3.55 0.46
C HIS A 120 -8.88 2.67 -0.78
N ALA A 121 -8.13 1.59 -0.78
CA ALA A 121 -8.10 0.63 -1.88
C ALA A 121 -9.33 -0.27 -1.91
N VAL A 122 -9.89 -0.47 -3.12
CA VAL A 122 -10.96 -1.42 -3.41
C VAL A 122 -10.49 -2.32 -4.56
N PRO A 123 -9.71 -3.37 -4.27
CA PRO A 123 -9.23 -4.29 -5.30
C PRO A 123 -10.39 -5.10 -5.89
N SER A 124 -10.38 -5.31 -7.21
CA SER A 124 -11.37 -6.15 -7.91
C SER A 124 -11.26 -7.62 -7.48
N ASN A 125 -10.04 -8.07 -7.15
CA ASN A 125 -9.81 -9.39 -6.56
C ASN A 125 -9.59 -9.24 -5.06
N THR A 126 -10.60 -9.57 -4.26
CA THR A 126 -10.56 -9.47 -2.80
C THR A 126 -9.60 -10.46 -2.13
N ASN A 127 -9.16 -11.53 -2.82
CA ASN A 127 -8.17 -12.46 -2.30
C ASN A 127 -6.78 -11.84 -2.12
N LEU A 128 -6.55 -10.65 -2.72
CA LEU A 128 -5.33 -9.88 -2.49
C LEU A 128 -5.31 -9.21 -1.11
N ILE A 129 -6.46 -9.03 -0.47
CA ILE A 129 -6.55 -8.35 0.82
C ILE A 129 -6.07 -9.30 1.89
N THR A 130 -5.01 -8.95 2.59
CA THR A 130 -4.43 -9.74 3.69
C THR A 130 -4.66 -9.12 5.06
N ALA A 131 -5.05 -7.83 5.11
CA ALA A 131 -5.57 -7.23 6.33
C ALA A 131 -6.56 -6.10 6.02
N ASN A 132 -7.56 -5.96 6.89
CA ASN A 132 -8.48 -4.84 6.94
C ASN A 132 -8.26 -4.01 8.21
N VAL A 133 -8.91 -2.85 8.28
CA VAL A 133 -9.07 -2.02 9.46
C VAL A 133 -10.54 -1.67 9.63
N SER A 134 -11.01 -1.61 10.88
CA SER A 134 -12.37 -1.14 11.18
C SER A 134 -12.47 0.37 11.04
N TYR A 135 -13.55 0.85 10.43
CA TYR A 135 -13.90 2.25 10.32
C TYR A 135 -15.41 2.39 10.54
N GLY A 136 -15.82 2.65 11.77
CA GLY A 136 -17.21 2.54 12.19
C GLY A 136 -17.79 1.16 11.86
N SER A 137 -18.91 1.14 11.16
CA SER A 137 -19.55 -0.11 10.69
C SER A 137 -18.91 -0.73 9.44
N LYS A 138 -17.89 -0.10 8.86
CA LYS A 138 -17.24 -0.53 7.62
C LYS A 138 -15.87 -1.16 7.90
N LYS A 139 -15.39 -1.95 6.94
CA LYS A 139 -14.01 -2.42 6.88
C LYS A 139 -13.34 -1.80 5.66
N LEU A 140 -12.16 -1.21 5.87
CA LEU A 140 -11.34 -0.66 4.81
C LEU A 140 -10.14 -1.56 4.57
N THR A 141 -9.69 -1.69 3.34
CA THR A 141 -8.47 -2.42 2.99
C THR A 141 -7.27 -1.74 3.61
N ALA A 142 -6.55 -2.45 4.47
CA ALA A 142 -5.35 -1.96 5.13
C ALA A 142 -4.06 -2.49 4.48
N MET A 143 -4.08 -3.71 3.95
CA MET A 143 -2.91 -4.35 3.36
C MET A 143 -3.32 -5.31 2.24
N ILE A 144 -2.53 -5.34 1.18
CA ILE A 144 -2.65 -6.31 0.08
C ILE A 144 -1.31 -6.98 -0.16
N GLU A 145 -1.37 -8.25 -0.53
CA GLU A 145 -0.19 -9.03 -0.93
C GLU A 145 -0.49 -9.83 -2.20
N ARG A 146 0.52 -9.95 -3.06
CA ARG A 146 0.50 -10.83 -4.23
C ARG A 146 1.93 -11.14 -4.65
N ASP A 147 2.31 -12.40 -4.60
CA ASP A 147 3.64 -12.87 -5.00
C ASP A 147 4.78 -12.04 -4.37
N ASN A 148 5.44 -11.22 -5.16
CA ASN A 148 6.54 -10.34 -4.79
C ASN A 148 6.09 -8.93 -4.32
N LEU A 149 4.79 -8.65 -4.32
CA LEU A 149 4.22 -7.34 -4.01
C LEU A 149 3.58 -7.34 -2.63
N LEU A 150 4.05 -6.48 -1.76
CA LEU A 150 3.39 -6.07 -0.51
C LEU A 150 2.99 -4.60 -0.63
N ALA A 151 1.77 -4.24 -0.22
CA ALA A 151 1.42 -2.83 -0.08
C ALA A 151 0.48 -2.59 1.10
N CYS A 152 0.70 -1.51 1.84
CA CYS A 152 -0.06 -1.14 3.02
C CYS A 152 -0.54 0.31 2.98
N GLN A 153 -1.76 0.55 3.47
CA GLN A 153 -2.34 1.89 3.58
C GLN A 153 -1.79 2.66 4.79
N PHE A 154 -1.44 1.93 5.85
CA PHE A 154 -0.79 2.49 7.04
C PHE A 154 0.70 2.76 6.77
N HIS A 155 1.32 3.45 7.72
CA HIS A 155 2.74 3.76 7.71
C HIS A 155 3.51 2.78 8.61
N PRO A 156 4.09 1.69 8.09
CA PRO A 156 4.80 0.73 8.92
C PRO A 156 6.00 1.37 9.64
N GLU A 157 6.65 2.38 9.04
CA GLU A 157 7.74 3.13 9.63
C GLU A 157 7.32 3.99 10.84
N LYS A 158 5.99 4.23 11.00
CA LYS A 158 5.39 4.95 12.13
C LYS A 158 4.56 4.05 13.05
N SER A 159 4.55 2.74 12.79
CA SER A 159 3.66 1.78 13.46
C SER A 159 4.36 0.96 14.56
N GLY A 160 5.41 1.52 15.17
CA GLY A 160 6.10 0.93 16.32
C GLY A 160 6.57 -0.50 16.07
N LYS A 161 6.39 -1.37 17.07
CA LYS A 161 6.85 -2.77 16.99
C LYS A 161 6.15 -3.59 15.90
N THR A 162 4.86 -3.35 15.65
CA THR A 162 4.10 -4.04 14.59
C THR A 162 4.67 -3.71 13.21
N GLY A 163 4.87 -2.43 12.94
CA GLY A 163 5.46 -1.99 11.68
C GLY A 163 6.90 -2.48 11.50
N GLU A 164 7.72 -2.44 12.56
CA GLU A 164 9.09 -2.95 12.53
C GLU A 164 9.12 -4.45 12.19
N LYS A 165 8.27 -5.27 12.83
CA LYS A 165 8.20 -6.71 12.55
C LYS A 165 7.79 -6.98 11.11
N LEU A 166 6.78 -6.27 10.59
CA LEU A 166 6.35 -6.40 9.20
C LEU A 166 7.49 -6.07 8.23
N LEU A 167 8.17 -4.93 8.43
CA LEU A 167 9.31 -4.54 7.61
C LEU A 167 10.46 -5.55 7.68
N ARG A 168 10.80 -6.06 8.87
CA ARG A 168 11.82 -7.10 9.03
C ARG A 168 11.46 -8.40 8.31
N ARG A 169 10.20 -8.82 8.32
CA ARG A 169 9.73 -10.00 7.59
C ARG A 169 9.81 -9.79 6.09
N TRP A 170 9.36 -8.60 5.62
CA TRP A 170 9.48 -8.25 4.23
C TRP A 170 10.93 -8.24 3.76
N VAL A 171 11.86 -7.64 4.53
CA VAL A 171 13.30 -7.67 4.20
C VAL A 171 13.85 -9.09 4.16
N LYS A 172 13.43 -9.98 5.07
CA LYS A 172 13.85 -11.39 5.06
C LYS A 172 13.28 -12.19 3.89
N SER A 173 12.18 -11.75 3.29
CA SER A 173 11.59 -12.40 2.09
C SER A 173 12.26 -11.95 0.78
N ILE A 174 13.15 -10.97 0.79
CA ILE A 174 13.90 -10.51 -0.38
C ILE A 174 14.92 -11.60 -0.76
N GLN A 175 14.80 -12.08 -1.99
CA GLN A 175 15.68 -13.09 -2.59
C GLN A 175 16.90 -12.46 -3.27
#